data_811469d9b7135635a1491f3703f3068a
#
_entry.id   811469d9b7135635a1491f3703f3068a
#
_cell.length_a   1.000
_cell.length_b   1.000
_cell.length_c   1.000
_cell.angle_alpha   90.00
_cell.angle_beta   90.00
_cell.angle_gamma   90.00
#
_symmetry.space_group_name_H-M   'P 1'
#
loop_
_entity.id
_entity.type
_entity.pdbx_description
1 polymer ?
#
loop_
_entity_poly.entity_id
_entity_poly.type
_entity_poly.pdbx_seq_one_letter_code
_entity_poly.pdbx_strand_id
1 'polypeptide(L)'
;MQGKKDGCKEWPIEGESLFSYRGEALPYMPFAYKHPDYWKLIKSESKRTGDMINSWKLFDDSEKAHPLKEEEMIKVENIKGDLLLIGASDDVLWDTVRYIRRMEERLKNTNHECNVIVATYEHGTHFIFPESMLKKMIPVFSGIFVKLAFKEAR
;
A
#
# COMPACT_ATOMS: atom_id res chain seq x y z
N MET A 1 21.52 -3.36 -26.58
CA MET A 1 20.65 -3.92 -25.51
C MET A 1 20.96 -3.17 -24.23
N GLN A 2 20.11 -2.22 -23.84
CA GLN A 2 20.23 -1.59 -22.53
C GLN A 2 19.68 -2.55 -21.49
N GLY A 3 20.54 -3.06 -20.60
CA GLY A 3 20.13 -3.90 -19.50
C GLY A 3 19.13 -3.15 -18.61
N LYS A 4 17.95 -3.72 -18.39
CA LYS A 4 17.02 -3.22 -17.40
C LYS A 4 17.75 -3.25 -16.05
N LYS A 5 17.90 -2.09 -15.42
CA LYS A 5 18.42 -2.01 -14.05
C LYS A 5 17.36 -2.60 -13.12
N ASP A 6 17.78 -3.53 -12.26
CA ASP A 6 16.91 -3.98 -11.16
C ASP A 6 16.55 -2.77 -10.31
N GLY A 7 15.28 -2.61 -9.99
CA GLY A 7 14.80 -1.47 -9.23
C GLY A 7 13.31 -1.17 -9.43
N CYS A 8 12.82 -0.24 -8.66
CA CYS A 8 11.47 0.29 -8.76
C CYS A 8 11.41 1.32 -9.89
N LYS A 9 10.44 1.21 -10.78
CA LYS A 9 10.12 2.26 -11.76
C LYS A 9 9.34 3.37 -11.06
N GLU A 10 9.54 4.61 -11.49
CA GLU A 10 8.87 5.79 -10.88
C GLU A 10 7.33 5.72 -10.95
N TRP A 11 6.77 5.02 -11.94
CA TRP A 11 5.32 4.79 -12.09
C TRP A 11 5.06 3.48 -12.84
N PRO A 12 4.00 2.74 -12.47
CA PRO A 12 3.62 1.56 -13.24
C PRO A 12 3.16 2.00 -14.64
N ILE A 13 3.85 1.50 -15.65
CA ILE A 13 3.40 1.59 -17.02
C ILE A 13 2.40 0.47 -17.23
N GLU A 14 1.28 0.75 -17.88
CA GLU A 14 0.27 -0.28 -18.17
C GLU A 14 0.92 -1.50 -18.83
N GLY A 15 0.63 -2.67 -18.30
CA GLY A 15 1.18 -3.94 -18.80
C GLY A 15 2.62 -4.25 -18.35
N GLU A 16 3.23 -3.39 -17.50
CA GLU A 16 4.57 -3.65 -16.96
C GLU A 16 4.57 -3.76 -15.44
N SER A 17 5.30 -4.75 -14.91
CA SER A 17 5.52 -4.87 -13.47
C SER A 17 6.36 -3.72 -12.93
N LEU A 18 5.98 -3.21 -11.76
CA LEU A 18 6.77 -2.20 -11.03
C LEU A 18 8.10 -2.79 -10.52
N PHE A 19 8.09 -4.08 -10.19
CA PHE A 19 9.24 -4.77 -9.60
C PHE A 19 9.81 -5.83 -10.54
N SER A 20 11.12 -6.00 -10.48
CA SER A 20 11.83 -7.07 -11.16
C SER A 20 12.84 -7.74 -10.23
N TYR A 21 13.10 -9.01 -10.45
CA TYR A 21 14.15 -9.76 -9.80
C TYR A 21 15.05 -10.40 -10.85
N ARG A 22 16.36 -10.17 -10.76
CA ARG A 22 17.37 -10.66 -11.74
C ARG A 22 17.02 -10.32 -13.18
N GLY A 23 16.43 -9.14 -13.43
CA GLY A 23 16.04 -8.67 -14.75
C GLY A 23 14.70 -9.21 -15.27
N GLU A 24 14.06 -10.13 -14.57
CA GLU A 24 12.73 -10.66 -14.90
C GLU A 24 11.64 -9.90 -14.12
N ALA A 25 10.57 -9.51 -14.80
CA ALA A 25 9.43 -8.84 -14.18
C ALA A 25 8.70 -9.79 -13.22
N LEU A 26 8.44 -9.33 -12.00
CA LEU A 26 7.65 -10.13 -11.06
C LEU A 26 6.16 -10.10 -11.45
N PRO A 27 5.44 -11.22 -11.22
CA PRO A 27 3.99 -11.24 -11.37
C PRO A 27 3.35 -10.17 -10.48
N TYR A 28 2.27 -9.56 -10.97
CA TYR A 28 1.59 -8.48 -10.25
C TYR A 28 0.11 -8.44 -10.63
N MET A 29 -0.71 -7.93 -9.73
CA MET A 29 -2.09 -7.61 -10.02
C MET A 29 -2.15 -6.28 -10.79
N PRO A 30 -2.66 -6.27 -12.04
CA PRO A 30 -2.82 -5.03 -12.79
C PRO A 30 -3.89 -4.14 -12.15
N PHE A 31 -3.68 -2.83 -12.19
CA PHE A 31 -4.70 -1.89 -11.80
C PHE A 31 -5.82 -1.81 -12.84
N ALA A 32 -7.07 -1.69 -12.38
CA ALA A 32 -8.24 -1.55 -13.26
C ALA A 32 -8.28 -0.21 -13.99
N TYR A 33 -7.61 0.81 -13.47
CA TYR A 33 -7.58 2.10 -14.13
C TYR A 33 -6.61 2.10 -15.31
N LYS A 34 -7.12 2.44 -16.46
CA LYS A 34 -6.34 2.52 -17.69
C LYS A 34 -5.98 3.94 -18.09
N HIS A 35 -6.46 4.95 -17.35
CA HIS A 35 -6.37 6.34 -17.76
C HIS A 35 -5.96 7.29 -16.64
N PRO A 36 -5.18 8.34 -16.95
CA PRO A 36 -4.90 9.44 -16.03
C PRO A 36 -6.15 10.11 -15.45
N ASP A 37 -7.29 9.94 -16.08
CA ASP A 37 -8.58 10.50 -15.66
C ASP A 37 -9.10 9.90 -14.35
N TYR A 38 -8.72 8.67 -14.00
CA TYR A 38 -9.10 8.09 -12.70
C TYR A 38 -8.56 8.93 -11.54
N TRP A 39 -7.30 9.31 -11.59
CA TRP A 39 -6.68 10.19 -10.60
C TRP A 39 -7.27 11.60 -10.61
N LYS A 40 -7.68 12.10 -11.78
CA LYS A 40 -8.41 13.38 -11.88
C LYS A 40 -9.76 13.30 -11.19
N LEU A 41 -10.49 12.18 -11.36
CA LEU A 41 -11.78 11.95 -10.70
C LEU A 41 -11.63 11.95 -9.18
N ILE A 42 -10.70 11.15 -8.63
CA ILE A 42 -10.43 11.07 -7.19
C ILE A 42 -10.05 12.45 -6.63
N LYS A 43 -9.15 13.17 -7.30
CA LYS A 43 -8.72 14.50 -6.90
C LYS A 43 -9.85 15.54 -6.99
N SER A 44 -10.69 15.46 -8.02
CA SER A 44 -11.83 16.37 -8.18
C SER A 44 -12.88 16.14 -7.11
N GLU A 45 -13.14 14.89 -6.73
CA GLU A 45 -14.06 14.55 -5.66
C GLU A 45 -13.54 15.05 -4.31
N SER A 46 -12.30 14.77 -3.97
CA SER A 46 -11.65 15.29 -2.76
C SER A 46 -11.70 16.82 -2.69
N LYS A 47 -11.47 17.50 -3.82
CA LYS A 47 -11.57 18.96 -3.87
C LYS A 47 -13.00 19.45 -3.68
N ARG A 48 -13.99 18.75 -4.21
CA ARG A 48 -15.42 19.10 -4.10
C ARG A 48 -15.96 18.88 -2.70
N THR A 49 -15.58 17.77 -2.05
CA THR A 49 -16.08 17.40 -0.71
C THR A 49 -15.26 18.00 0.42
N GLY A 50 -14.02 18.40 0.16
CA GLY A 50 -13.04 18.77 1.20
C GLY A 50 -12.45 17.58 1.92
N ASP A 51 -12.85 16.37 1.54
CA ASP A 51 -12.33 15.12 2.14
C ASP A 51 -10.92 14.79 1.64
N MET A 52 -10.26 13.89 2.35
CA MET A 52 -8.99 13.34 1.91
C MET A 52 -9.14 12.56 0.61
N ILE A 53 -8.06 12.50 -0.16
CA ILE A 53 -8.01 11.64 -1.35
C ILE A 53 -8.12 10.19 -0.87
N ASN A 54 -9.24 9.54 -1.23
CA ASN A 54 -9.48 8.13 -0.92
C ASN A 54 -9.30 7.31 -2.19
N SER A 55 -8.32 6.42 -2.18
CA SER A 55 -8.02 5.54 -3.32
C SER A 55 -8.42 4.08 -3.12
N TRP A 56 -9.13 3.73 -2.04
CA TRP A 56 -9.60 2.36 -1.79
C TRP A 56 -10.34 1.76 -2.98
N LYS A 57 -11.23 2.56 -3.57
CA LYS A 57 -12.02 2.12 -4.72
C LYS A 57 -11.15 1.66 -5.90
N LEU A 58 -9.99 2.29 -6.10
CA LEU A 58 -9.04 1.89 -7.13
C LEU A 58 -8.56 0.46 -6.92
N PHE A 59 -8.18 0.12 -5.68
CA PHE A 59 -7.71 -1.23 -5.33
C PHE A 59 -8.84 -2.24 -5.38
N ASP A 60 -10.02 -1.89 -4.85
CA ASP A 60 -11.20 -2.75 -4.88
C ASP A 60 -11.67 -3.06 -6.31
N ASP A 61 -11.73 -2.06 -7.17
CA ASP A 61 -12.12 -2.24 -8.56
C ASP A 61 -11.06 -3.05 -9.33
N SER A 62 -9.79 -2.89 -8.97
CA SER A 62 -8.70 -3.68 -9.55
C SER A 62 -8.81 -5.17 -9.16
N GLU A 63 -9.03 -5.47 -7.88
CA GLU A 63 -9.23 -6.85 -7.42
C GLU A 63 -10.49 -7.50 -8.00
N LYS A 64 -11.57 -6.73 -8.21
CA LYS A 64 -12.80 -7.23 -8.86
C LYS A 64 -12.60 -7.53 -10.35
N ALA A 65 -11.88 -6.64 -11.04
CA ALA A 65 -11.58 -6.79 -12.46
C ALA A 65 -10.56 -7.89 -12.74
N HIS A 66 -9.63 -8.10 -11.80
CA HIS A 66 -8.57 -9.10 -11.88
C HIS A 66 -8.45 -9.82 -10.54
N PRO A 67 -9.17 -10.92 -10.32
CA PRO A 67 -9.04 -11.71 -9.12
C PRO A 67 -7.59 -12.14 -8.89
N LEU A 68 -7.09 -11.94 -7.67
CA LEU A 68 -5.70 -12.23 -7.32
C LEU A 68 -5.35 -13.69 -7.59
N LYS A 69 -4.24 -13.88 -8.27
CA LYS A 69 -3.63 -15.18 -8.48
C LYS A 69 -2.53 -15.44 -7.45
N GLU A 70 -2.28 -16.70 -7.19
CA GLU A 70 -1.29 -17.10 -6.19
C GLU A 70 0.11 -16.55 -6.50
N GLU A 71 0.52 -16.55 -7.76
CA GLU A 71 1.83 -16.03 -8.19
C GLU A 71 1.98 -14.50 -8.05
N GLU A 72 0.86 -13.77 -7.99
CA GLU A 72 0.83 -12.30 -7.86
C GLU A 72 0.90 -11.83 -6.40
N MET A 73 0.72 -12.76 -5.46
CA MET A 73 0.73 -12.45 -4.03
C MET A 73 2.13 -12.51 -3.43
N ILE A 74 2.40 -11.62 -2.50
CA ILE A 74 3.63 -11.66 -1.69
C ILE A 74 3.61 -12.92 -0.82
N LYS A 75 4.65 -13.75 -0.95
CA LYS A 75 4.82 -15.00 -0.19
C LYS A 75 5.36 -14.72 1.21
N VAL A 76 4.53 -14.12 2.06
CA VAL A 76 4.93 -13.74 3.43
C VAL A 76 5.38 -14.94 4.26
N GLU A 77 4.89 -16.13 3.97
CA GLU A 77 5.27 -17.38 4.61
C GLU A 77 6.71 -17.82 4.34
N ASN A 78 7.33 -17.27 3.29
CA ASN A 78 8.73 -17.56 2.95
C ASN A 78 9.72 -16.66 3.69
N ILE A 79 9.25 -15.66 4.42
CA ILE A 79 10.09 -14.78 5.22
C ILE A 79 10.66 -15.59 6.41
N LYS A 80 11.97 -15.52 6.62
CA LYS A 80 12.66 -16.31 7.65
C LYS A 80 12.92 -15.55 8.95
N GLY A 81 12.45 -14.33 9.06
CA GLY A 81 12.57 -13.49 10.26
C GLY A 81 11.20 -13.18 10.87
N ASP A 82 11.24 -12.58 12.05
CA ASP A 82 10.04 -12.09 12.71
C ASP A 82 9.33 -11.03 11.85
N LEU A 83 8.01 -11.02 11.91
CA LEU A 83 7.16 -10.13 11.13
C LEU A 83 6.44 -9.15 12.05
N LEU A 84 6.48 -7.88 11.69
CA LEU A 84 5.66 -6.82 12.28
C LEU A 84 4.72 -6.27 11.20
N LEU A 85 3.43 -6.53 11.33
CA LEU A 85 2.38 -6.03 10.45
C LEU A 85 1.66 -4.87 11.13
N ILE A 86 1.74 -3.68 10.53
CA ILE A 86 1.14 -2.47 11.10
C ILE A 86 0.16 -1.86 10.11
N GLY A 87 -1.01 -1.44 10.58
CA GLY A 87 -2.00 -0.77 9.76
C GLY A 87 -3.00 0.04 10.58
N ALA A 88 -3.79 0.84 9.89
CA ALA A 88 -4.84 1.66 10.48
C ALA A 88 -6.14 1.55 9.70
N SER A 89 -7.28 1.60 10.42
CA SER A 89 -8.61 1.45 9.80
C SER A 89 -9.03 2.67 8.98
N ASP A 90 -8.50 3.85 9.27
CA ASP A 90 -8.75 5.08 8.52
C ASP A 90 -7.61 5.46 7.55
N ASP A 91 -6.78 4.47 7.17
CA ASP A 91 -5.88 4.61 6.02
C ASP A 91 -6.72 4.81 4.75
N VAL A 92 -6.53 5.96 4.10
CA VAL A 92 -7.31 6.36 2.90
C VAL A 92 -6.65 5.98 1.58
N LEU A 93 -5.41 5.48 1.60
CA LEU A 93 -4.73 5.04 0.38
C LEU A 93 -5.20 3.65 -0.05
N TRP A 94 -5.20 2.69 0.86
CA TRP A 94 -5.81 1.37 0.67
C TRP A 94 -6.16 0.73 2.01
N ASP A 95 -6.98 -0.31 2.01
CA ASP A 95 -7.42 -1.01 3.20
C ASP A 95 -6.29 -1.86 3.80
N THR A 96 -5.39 -1.21 4.55
CA THR A 96 -4.24 -1.88 5.17
C THR A 96 -4.66 -2.97 6.13
N VAL A 97 -5.75 -2.78 6.89
CA VAL A 97 -6.24 -3.77 7.84
C VAL A 97 -6.73 -5.03 7.11
N ARG A 98 -7.43 -4.90 5.99
CA ARG A 98 -7.83 -6.04 5.15
C ARG A 98 -6.63 -6.83 4.63
N TYR A 99 -5.60 -6.12 4.16
CA TYR A 99 -4.39 -6.78 3.67
C TYR A 99 -3.60 -7.46 4.79
N ILE A 100 -3.54 -6.87 5.97
CA ILE A 100 -2.94 -7.50 7.17
C ILE A 100 -3.68 -8.79 7.51
N ARG A 101 -5.02 -8.78 7.57
CA ARG A 101 -5.81 -9.98 7.84
C ARG A 101 -5.57 -11.10 6.82
N ARG A 102 -5.44 -10.74 5.55
CA ARG A 102 -5.10 -11.69 4.48
C ARG A 102 -3.72 -12.31 4.71
N MET A 103 -2.73 -11.51 5.13
CA MET A 103 -1.39 -12.02 5.48
C MET A 103 -1.41 -12.91 6.71
N GLU A 104 -2.15 -12.53 7.76
CA GLU A 104 -2.31 -13.36 8.96
C GLU A 104 -2.96 -14.71 8.64
N GLU A 105 -4.02 -14.71 7.83
CA GLU A 105 -4.70 -15.95 7.42
C GLU A 105 -3.75 -16.85 6.62
N ARG A 106 -2.95 -16.27 5.72
CA ARG A 106 -1.94 -17.00 4.97
C ARG A 106 -0.90 -17.62 5.90
N LEU A 107 -0.37 -16.86 6.86
CA LEU A 107 0.60 -17.34 7.83
C LEU A 107 0.03 -18.43 8.75
N LYS A 108 -1.23 -18.34 9.16
CA LYS A 108 -1.92 -19.38 9.96
C LYS A 108 -2.09 -20.69 9.20
N ASN A 109 -2.26 -20.62 7.87
CA ASN A 109 -2.47 -21.78 7.01
C ASN A 109 -1.15 -22.38 6.48
N THR A 110 -0.02 -21.83 6.87
CA THR A 110 1.31 -22.27 6.47
C THR A 110 2.17 -22.57 7.70
N ASN A 111 3.21 -23.37 7.53
CA ASN A 111 4.16 -23.65 8.63
C ASN A 111 5.17 -22.51 8.71
N HIS A 112 4.82 -21.43 9.42
CA HIS A 112 5.68 -20.28 9.67
C HIS A 112 6.24 -20.35 11.09
N GLU A 113 7.56 -20.41 11.23
CA GLU A 113 8.25 -20.66 12.51
C GLU A 113 8.61 -19.38 13.27
N CYS A 114 8.51 -18.21 12.64
CA CYS A 114 8.91 -16.93 13.21
C CYS A 114 7.75 -16.24 13.94
N ASN A 115 8.08 -15.30 14.84
CA ASN A 115 7.05 -14.51 15.53
C ASN A 115 6.35 -13.57 14.57
N VAL A 116 5.04 -13.47 14.73
CA VAL A 116 4.20 -12.52 13.98
C VAL A 116 3.53 -11.57 14.97
N ILE A 117 3.85 -10.30 14.87
CA ILE A 117 3.22 -9.24 15.66
C ILE A 117 2.31 -8.46 14.74
N VAL A 118 1.05 -8.33 15.12
CA VAL A 118 0.06 -7.51 14.40
C VAL A 118 -0.35 -6.33 15.28
N ALA A 119 -0.19 -5.12 14.74
CA ALA A 119 -0.58 -3.89 15.38
C ALA A 119 -1.53 -3.12 14.46
N THR A 120 -2.83 -3.21 14.73
CA THR A 120 -3.85 -2.44 14.01
C THR A 120 -4.41 -1.35 14.91
N TYR A 121 -4.54 -0.16 14.35
CA TYR A 121 -5.04 1.02 15.04
C TYR A 121 -6.35 1.48 14.40
N GLU A 122 -7.25 2.00 15.22
CA GLU A 122 -8.49 2.62 14.73
C GLU A 122 -8.16 3.90 13.95
N HIS A 123 -7.29 4.73 14.52
CA HIS A 123 -6.85 5.99 13.93
C HIS A 123 -5.38 5.92 13.56
N GLY A 124 -5.08 6.34 12.33
CA GLY A 124 -3.73 6.37 11.80
C GLY A 124 -3.74 6.68 10.32
N THR A 125 -2.58 6.76 9.74
CA THR A 125 -2.45 7.03 8.31
C THR A 125 -1.69 5.92 7.63
N HIS A 126 -1.64 5.99 6.32
CA HIS A 126 -0.77 5.14 5.51
C HIS A 126 0.71 5.23 5.91
N PHE A 127 1.10 6.39 6.44
CA PHE A 127 2.49 6.65 6.80
C PHE A 127 2.69 6.45 8.29
N ILE A 128 3.35 5.34 8.64
CA ILE A 128 3.71 4.99 10.01
C ILE A 128 5.21 5.20 10.18
N PHE A 129 5.58 6.16 10.98
CA PHE A 129 6.99 6.49 11.25
C PHE A 129 7.31 6.35 12.74
N PRO A 130 8.55 5.93 13.10
CA PRO A 130 9.00 5.99 14.48
C PRO A 130 8.91 7.43 15.02
N GLU A 131 8.54 7.58 16.31
CA GLU A 131 8.37 8.88 16.95
C GLU A 131 9.63 9.78 16.81
N SER A 132 10.82 9.18 16.91
CA SER A 132 12.09 9.87 16.72
C SER A 132 12.25 10.49 15.32
N MET A 133 11.68 9.83 14.30
CA MET A 133 11.69 10.31 12.93
C MET A 133 10.64 11.41 12.75
N LEU A 134 9.44 11.24 13.31
CA LEU A 134 8.38 12.25 13.28
C LEU A 134 8.84 13.57 13.89
N LYS A 135 9.49 13.55 15.05
CA LYS A 135 10.04 14.76 15.71
C LYS A 135 11.00 15.55 14.83
N LYS A 136 11.76 14.86 13.96
CA LYS A 136 12.68 15.51 13.00
C LYS A 136 11.97 15.99 11.73
N MET A 137 10.93 15.29 11.31
CA MET A 137 10.21 15.58 10.05
C MET A 137 9.11 16.63 10.21
N ILE A 138 8.44 16.70 11.37
CA ILE A 138 7.35 17.64 11.64
C ILE A 138 7.70 19.09 11.27
N PRO A 139 8.87 19.65 11.64
CA PRO A 139 9.22 21.02 11.28
C PRO A 139 9.31 21.26 9.77
N VAL A 140 9.68 20.22 9.01
CA VAL A 140 9.88 20.33 7.55
C VAL A 140 8.57 20.10 6.79
N PHE A 141 7.69 19.24 7.29
CA PHE A 141 6.49 18.78 6.59
C PHE A 141 5.17 19.19 7.24
N SER A 142 5.20 20.03 8.29
CA SER A 142 4.01 20.37 9.06
C SER A 142 2.82 20.89 8.21
N GLY A 143 3.09 21.57 7.10
CA GLY A 143 2.04 22.06 6.20
C GLY A 143 1.43 20.99 5.29
N ILE A 144 2.16 19.91 4.98
CA ILE A 144 1.75 18.87 4.04
C ILE A 144 1.23 17.65 4.79
N PHE A 145 1.95 17.17 5.78
CA PHE A 145 1.59 15.95 6.52
C PHE A 145 0.40 16.12 7.45
N VAL A 146 0.20 17.27 8.05
CA VAL A 146 -0.97 17.52 8.90
C VAL A 146 -2.26 17.48 8.08
N LYS A 147 -2.23 17.92 6.82
CA LYS A 147 -3.40 17.84 5.92
C LYS A 147 -3.64 16.42 5.39
N LEU A 148 -2.62 15.59 5.29
CA LEU A 148 -2.71 14.21 4.79
C LEU A 148 -2.95 13.17 5.88
N ALA A 149 -2.65 13.50 7.12
CA ALA A 149 -2.52 12.51 8.17
C ALA A 149 -3.65 12.47 9.20
N PHE A 150 -4.35 13.57 9.45
CA PHE A 150 -5.25 13.63 10.60
C PHE A 150 -6.53 14.39 10.28
N LYS A 151 -7.56 13.67 9.84
CA LYS A 151 -8.89 14.27 9.68
C LYS A 151 -9.54 14.60 11.04
N GLU A 152 -9.18 13.91 12.10
CA GLU A 152 -9.81 14.00 13.43
C GLU A 152 -8.94 14.62 14.52
N ALA A 153 -7.73 15.06 14.20
CA ALA A 153 -6.88 15.82 15.12
C ALA A 153 -7.16 17.34 15.07
N ARG A 154 -8.44 17.72 14.83
CA ARG A 154 -8.90 19.12 14.87
C ARG A 154 -9.77 19.35 16.09
#